data_d344d6187fec7aae0a5e2a3cc5daedd8
#
_entry.id   d344d6187fec7aae0a5e2a3cc5daedd8
#
_cell.length_a   1.000
_cell.length_b   1.000
_cell.length_c   1.000
_cell.angle_alpha   90.00
_cell.angle_beta   90.00
_cell.angle_gamma   90.00
#
_symmetry.space_group_name_H-M   'P 1'
#
loop_
_entity.id
_entity.type
_entity.pdbx_description
1 polymer ?
#
loop_
_entity_poly.entity_id
_entity_poly.type
_entity_poly.pdbx_seq_one_letter_code
_entity_poly.pdbx_strand_id
1 'polypeptide(L)'
;GALKNWQQFQDEYECLYMVADWHALTTGYADTKDFKQNISDMVVDWLSVGISPEKCTIFQQSRVKEHAELYLLLSIITPIPWLERNPTYKEQIIQLSNVDLCTHGFLGYPVLQAADILLYKALVVPIGVDQLPHIELTREIARRFNHFYGNIFPEPHERLTQTPKLPGLDGRKMSKSYGNCIYLSDSMETIAK
;
A
#
# COMPACT_ATOMS: atom_id res chain seq x y z
N GLY A 1 0.34 -2.77 15.48
CA GLY A 1 0.68 -2.24 14.17
C GLY A 1 -0.54 -1.96 13.32
N ALA A 2 -0.37 -1.86 12.01
CA ALA A 2 -1.46 -1.52 11.08
C ALA A 2 -2.69 -2.43 11.22
N LEU A 3 -2.49 -3.73 11.31
CA LEU A 3 -3.58 -4.73 11.38
C LEU A 3 -4.51 -4.53 12.59
N LYS A 4 -3.98 -4.07 13.74
CA LYS A 4 -4.83 -3.76 14.90
C LYS A 4 -5.80 -2.60 14.61
N ASN A 5 -5.35 -1.60 13.87
CA ASN A 5 -6.20 -0.48 13.45
C ASN A 5 -7.24 -0.95 12.42
N TRP A 6 -6.83 -1.80 11.48
CA TRP A 6 -7.72 -2.37 10.47
C TRP A 6 -8.84 -3.20 11.12
N GLN A 7 -8.49 -4.02 12.12
CA GLN A 7 -9.47 -4.77 12.89
C GLN A 7 -10.54 -3.86 13.53
N GLN A 8 -10.14 -2.69 14.03
CA GLN A 8 -11.08 -1.71 14.59
C GLN A 8 -11.91 -1.01 13.51
N PHE A 9 -11.27 -0.64 12.40
CA PHE A 9 -11.94 0.11 11.34
C PHE A 9 -13.05 -0.67 10.64
N GLN A 10 -12.96 -2.00 10.56
CA GLN A 10 -14.04 -2.82 9.98
C GLN A 10 -15.37 -2.75 10.76
N ASP A 11 -15.35 -2.26 12.00
CA ASP A 11 -16.55 -2.02 12.81
C ASP A 11 -17.08 -0.58 12.68
N GLU A 12 -16.26 0.34 12.13
CA GLU A 12 -16.57 1.77 12.02
C GLU A 12 -16.88 2.20 10.57
N TYR A 13 -16.31 1.51 9.58
CA TYR A 13 -16.34 1.89 8.17
C TYR A 13 -16.67 0.70 7.27
N GLU A 14 -17.18 0.99 6.08
CA GLU A 14 -17.15 0.05 4.97
C GLU A 14 -15.70 -0.06 4.45
N CYS A 15 -15.02 -1.14 4.82
CA CYS A 15 -13.60 -1.32 4.56
C CYS A 15 -13.34 -2.19 3.33
N LEU A 16 -12.37 -1.75 2.53
CA LEU A 16 -11.84 -2.44 1.37
C LEU A 16 -10.35 -2.76 1.63
N TYR A 17 -10.04 -4.02 1.88
CA TYR A 17 -8.66 -4.48 2.14
C TYR A 17 -8.12 -5.21 0.92
N MET A 18 -7.18 -4.57 0.25
CA MET A 18 -6.63 -5.02 -1.02
C MET A 18 -5.26 -5.66 -0.83
N VAL A 19 -5.09 -6.85 -1.38
CA VAL A 19 -3.77 -7.44 -1.60
C VAL A 19 -3.17 -6.79 -2.84
N ALA A 20 -2.20 -5.89 -2.62
CA ALA A 20 -1.60 -5.04 -3.64
C ALA A 20 -0.51 -5.77 -4.45
N ASP A 21 -0.89 -6.80 -5.17
CA ASP A 21 0.02 -7.69 -5.89
C ASP A 21 0.73 -7.01 -7.07
N TRP A 22 0.08 -6.11 -7.78
CA TRP A 22 0.77 -5.32 -8.82
C TRP A 22 1.77 -4.33 -8.24
N HIS A 23 1.48 -3.73 -7.08
CA HIS A 23 2.47 -2.90 -6.39
C HIS A 23 3.70 -3.71 -5.98
N ALA A 24 3.51 -4.92 -5.48
CA ALA A 24 4.62 -5.80 -5.11
C ALA A 24 5.55 -6.11 -6.30
N LEU A 25 5.02 -6.16 -7.52
CA LEU A 25 5.82 -6.36 -8.74
C LEU A 25 6.69 -5.15 -9.09
N THR A 26 6.37 -3.95 -8.65
CA THR A 26 7.18 -2.76 -8.99
C THR A 26 8.61 -2.83 -8.47
N THR A 27 8.83 -3.57 -7.40
CA THR A 27 10.16 -3.83 -6.81
C THR A 27 10.57 -5.30 -6.86
N GLY A 28 9.61 -6.23 -6.93
CA GLY A 28 9.82 -7.68 -6.91
C GLY A 28 9.73 -8.36 -8.28
N TYR A 29 9.79 -7.63 -9.39
CA TYR A 29 9.57 -8.16 -10.73
C TYR A 29 10.59 -9.23 -11.16
N ALA A 30 11.80 -9.21 -10.61
CA ALA A 30 12.89 -10.10 -10.98
C ALA A 30 12.77 -11.50 -10.32
N ASP A 31 12.08 -11.63 -9.20
CA ASP A 31 11.86 -12.91 -8.50
C ASP A 31 10.42 -13.05 -8.04
N THR A 32 9.67 -13.86 -8.77
CA THR A 32 8.23 -14.08 -8.53
C THR A 32 7.89 -15.51 -8.08
N LYS A 33 8.89 -16.31 -7.70
CA LYS A 33 8.70 -17.74 -7.36
C LYS A 33 7.65 -17.95 -6.28
N ASP A 34 7.76 -17.19 -5.19
CA ASP A 34 6.90 -17.36 -4.01
C ASP A 34 5.70 -16.40 -4.02
N PHE A 35 5.51 -15.68 -5.13
CA PHE A 35 4.54 -14.59 -5.23
C PHE A 35 3.10 -15.03 -4.89
N LYS A 36 2.67 -16.17 -5.45
CA LYS A 36 1.33 -16.70 -5.17
C LYS A 36 1.18 -17.16 -3.72
N GLN A 37 2.22 -17.78 -3.17
CA GLN A 37 2.21 -18.21 -1.78
C GLN A 37 2.17 -17.02 -0.84
N ASN A 38 2.97 -15.99 -1.08
CA ASN A 38 2.98 -14.76 -0.29
C ASN A 38 1.61 -14.05 -0.25
N ILE A 39 0.86 -14.06 -1.37
CA ILE A 39 -0.51 -13.55 -1.41
C ILE A 39 -1.42 -14.35 -0.48
N SER A 40 -1.35 -15.67 -0.53
CA SER A 40 -2.16 -16.55 0.31
C SER A 40 -1.82 -16.39 1.79
N ASP A 41 -0.54 -16.37 2.12
CA ASP A 41 -0.05 -16.24 3.49
C ASP A 41 -0.47 -14.90 4.10
N MET A 42 -0.39 -13.80 3.32
CA MET A 42 -0.85 -12.48 3.75
C MET A 42 -2.34 -12.50 4.12
N VAL A 43 -3.19 -13.13 3.30
CA VAL A 43 -4.62 -13.24 3.59
C VAL A 43 -4.87 -14.08 4.84
N VAL A 44 -4.13 -15.19 5.01
CA VAL A 44 -4.21 -16.02 6.23
C VAL A 44 -3.83 -15.21 7.46
N ASP A 45 -2.75 -14.41 7.40
CA ASP A 45 -2.35 -13.52 8.48
C ASP A 45 -3.45 -12.51 8.83
N TRP A 46 -4.10 -11.90 7.83
CA TRP A 46 -5.19 -10.95 8.06
C TRP A 46 -6.39 -11.61 8.75
N LEU A 47 -6.79 -12.78 8.29
CA LEU A 47 -7.89 -13.54 8.90
C LEU A 47 -7.54 -13.97 10.34
N SER A 48 -6.29 -14.39 10.57
CA SER A 48 -5.82 -14.85 11.89
C SER A 48 -5.86 -13.76 12.96
N VAL A 49 -5.69 -12.48 12.58
CA VAL A 49 -5.77 -11.35 13.49
C VAL A 49 -7.19 -10.76 13.60
N GLY A 50 -8.20 -11.40 13.01
CA GLY A 50 -9.61 -11.04 13.19
C GLY A 50 -10.15 -10.04 12.16
N ILE A 51 -9.49 -9.87 11.00
CA ILE A 51 -10.12 -9.21 9.85
C ILE A 51 -11.14 -10.19 9.27
N SER A 52 -12.41 -9.79 9.24
CA SER A 52 -13.52 -10.68 8.90
C SER A 52 -14.12 -10.35 7.53
N PRO A 53 -14.19 -11.33 6.61
CA PRO A 53 -14.88 -11.15 5.32
C PRO A 53 -16.39 -10.86 5.45
N GLU A 54 -16.98 -11.07 6.63
CA GLU A 54 -18.37 -10.72 6.92
C GLU A 54 -18.56 -9.24 7.19
N LYS A 55 -17.47 -8.53 7.56
CA LYS A 55 -17.48 -7.11 7.94
C LYS A 55 -16.79 -6.19 6.91
N CYS A 56 -15.95 -6.75 6.06
CA CYS A 56 -15.17 -6.00 5.10
C CYS A 56 -14.99 -6.78 3.80
N THR A 57 -14.61 -6.09 2.74
CA THR A 57 -14.24 -6.72 1.47
C THR A 57 -12.73 -6.95 1.43
N ILE A 58 -12.31 -8.21 1.27
CA ILE A 58 -10.91 -8.59 1.04
C ILE A 58 -10.77 -9.04 -0.41
N PHE A 59 -9.86 -8.43 -1.16
CA PHE A 59 -9.68 -8.76 -2.57
C PHE A 59 -8.23 -8.58 -3.03
N GLN A 60 -7.92 -9.18 -4.17
CA GLN A 60 -6.63 -9.07 -4.82
C GLN A 60 -6.71 -8.01 -5.94
N GLN A 61 -5.79 -7.06 -5.97
CA GLN A 61 -5.75 -5.94 -6.91
C GLN A 61 -5.85 -6.40 -8.37
N SER A 62 -5.06 -7.41 -8.77
CA SER A 62 -5.06 -7.91 -10.15
C SER A 62 -6.35 -8.63 -10.58
N ARG A 63 -7.26 -8.91 -9.66
CA ARG A 63 -8.58 -9.48 -9.99
C ARG A 63 -9.61 -8.43 -10.38
N VAL A 64 -9.32 -7.16 -10.08
CA VAL A 64 -10.13 -6.00 -10.46
C VAL A 64 -9.33 -5.20 -11.48
N LYS A 65 -9.55 -5.48 -12.76
CA LYS A 65 -8.72 -4.93 -13.86
C LYS A 65 -8.86 -3.42 -14.03
N GLU A 66 -9.95 -2.87 -13.55
CA GLU A 66 -10.27 -1.45 -13.56
C GLU A 66 -9.20 -0.60 -12.84
N HIS A 67 -8.46 -1.18 -11.91
CA HIS A 67 -7.26 -0.54 -11.33
C HIS A 67 -6.24 -0.17 -12.40
N ALA A 68 -5.94 -1.11 -13.31
CA ALA A 68 -5.00 -0.86 -14.40
C ALA A 68 -5.57 0.08 -15.47
N GLU A 69 -6.87 0.00 -15.74
CA GLU A 69 -7.54 0.89 -16.69
C GLU A 69 -7.53 2.33 -16.16
N LEU A 70 -7.92 2.53 -14.90
CA LEU A 70 -7.87 3.85 -14.27
C LEU A 70 -6.44 4.37 -14.14
N TYR A 71 -5.48 3.51 -13.76
CA TYR A 71 -4.07 3.87 -13.75
C TYR A 71 -3.61 4.43 -15.11
N LEU A 72 -3.97 3.78 -16.21
CA LEU A 72 -3.64 4.26 -17.55
C LEU A 72 -4.23 5.65 -17.80
N LEU A 73 -5.50 5.86 -17.51
CA LEU A 73 -6.17 7.17 -17.70
C LEU A 73 -5.55 8.27 -16.84
N LEU A 74 -5.25 7.98 -15.56
CA LEU A 74 -4.61 8.94 -14.68
C LEU A 74 -3.16 9.23 -15.11
N SER A 75 -2.44 8.23 -15.64
CA SER A 75 -1.08 8.40 -16.16
C SER A 75 -1.00 9.39 -17.32
N ILE A 76 -2.04 9.45 -18.17
CA ILE A 76 -2.10 10.39 -19.30
C ILE A 76 -2.09 11.85 -18.84
N ILE A 77 -2.66 12.12 -17.68
CA ILE A 77 -2.80 13.49 -17.18
C ILE A 77 -1.80 13.84 -16.07
N THR A 78 -1.04 12.88 -15.55
CA THR A 78 -0.12 13.13 -14.43
C THR A 78 1.24 13.60 -14.95
N PRO A 79 1.69 14.81 -14.58
CA PRO A 79 3.00 15.33 -15.01
C PRO A 79 4.15 14.54 -14.37
N ILE A 80 5.13 14.12 -15.16
CA ILE A 80 6.34 13.42 -14.69
C ILE A 80 7.04 14.16 -13.54
N PRO A 81 7.21 15.49 -13.56
CA PRO A 81 7.87 16.21 -12.46
C PRO A 81 7.16 16.06 -11.10
N TRP A 82 5.86 15.72 -11.07
CA TRP A 82 5.16 15.44 -9.81
C TRP A 82 5.68 14.16 -9.18
N LEU A 83 5.93 13.13 -10.00
CA LEU A 83 6.43 11.83 -9.58
C LEU A 83 7.89 11.92 -9.13
N GLU A 84 8.73 12.58 -9.93
CA GLU A 84 10.15 12.75 -9.64
C GLU A 84 10.44 13.58 -8.37
N ARG A 85 9.53 14.49 -8.00
CA ARG A 85 9.67 15.28 -6.77
C ARG A 85 9.24 14.52 -5.52
N ASN A 86 8.56 13.36 -5.64
CA ASN A 86 8.11 12.61 -4.51
C ASN A 86 9.31 12.16 -3.64
N PRO A 87 9.37 12.54 -2.35
CA PRO A 87 10.47 12.19 -1.47
C PRO A 87 10.68 10.68 -1.36
N THR A 88 9.60 9.91 -1.26
CA THR A 88 9.64 8.44 -1.13
C THR A 88 10.28 7.79 -2.36
N TYR A 89 10.04 8.30 -3.57
CA TYR A 89 10.67 7.82 -4.79
C TYR A 89 12.20 7.96 -4.72
N LYS A 90 12.69 9.13 -4.32
CA LYS A 90 14.12 9.41 -4.21
C LYS A 90 14.81 8.57 -3.15
N GLU A 91 14.18 8.44 -1.99
CA GLU A 91 14.70 7.64 -0.87
C GLU A 91 14.79 6.16 -1.22
N GLN A 92 13.78 5.61 -1.90
CA GLN A 92 13.77 4.19 -2.25
C GLN A 92 14.78 3.84 -3.34
N ILE A 93 15.03 4.71 -4.31
CA ILE A 93 16.13 4.51 -5.29
C ILE A 93 17.48 4.37 -4.58
N ILE A 94 17.70 5.14 -3.52
CA ILE A 94 18.96 5.09 -2.75
C ILE A 94 19.01 3.83 -1.88
N GLN A 95 17.89 3.46 -1.22
CA GLN A 95 17.85 2.37 -0.25
C GLN A 95 17.85 0.97 -0.89
N LEU A 96 17.23 0.82 -2.05
CA LEU A 96 17.06 -0.46 -2.75
C LEU A 96 18.07 -0.60 -3.90
N SER A 97 19.34 -0.35 -3.64
CA SER A 97 20.43 -0.40 -4.63
C SER A 97 20.62 -1.76 -5.31
N ASN A 98 20.03 -2.83 -4.77
CA ASN A 98 20.13 -4.19 -5.31
C ASN A 98 19.13 -4.49 -6.44
N VAL A 99 18.19 -3.58 -6.70
CA VAL A 99 17.16 -3.72 -7.75
C VAL A 99 17.22 -2.50 -8.64
N ASP A 100 17.17 -2.72 -9.95
CA ASP A 100 17.03 -1.59 -10.88
C ASP A 100 15.62 -1.01 -10.78
N LEU A 101 15.52 0.11 -10.07
CA LEU A 101 14.27 0.84 -9.87
C LEU A 101 14.07 1.98 -10.87
N CYS A 102 15.00 2.18 -11.82
CA CYS A 102 14.85 3.16 -12.90
C CYS A 102 13.87 2.67 -13.97
N THR A 103 12.73 2.14 -13.54
CA THR A 103 11.69 1.60 -14.41
C THR A 103 10.47 2.50 -14.45
N HIS A 104 9.72 2.46 -15.57
CA HIS A 104 8.43 3.15 -15.69
C HIS A 104 7.45 2.70 -14.59
N GLY A 105 7.41 1.40 -14.27
CA GLY A 105 6.54 0.85 -13.24
C GLY A 105 6.82 1.43 -11.86
N PHE A 106 8.11 1.58 -11.51
CA PHE A 106 8.49 2.15 -10.23
C PHE A 106 8.28 3.67 -10.18
N LEU A 107 8.55 4.41 -11.26
CA LEU A 107 8.20 5.84 -11.33
C LEU A 107 6.69 6.05 -11.25
N GLY A 108 5.90 5.17 -11.86
CA GLY A 108 4.44 5.29 -11.98
C GLY A 108 3.65 4.72 -10.80
N TYR A 109 4.26 3.99 -9.83
CA TYR A 109 3.51 3.35 -8.77
C TYR A 109 2.64 4.31 -7.94
N PRO A 110 3.00 5.58 -7.71
CA PRO A 110 2.13 6.50 -6.98
C PRO A 110 0.83 6.82 -7.73
N VAL A 111 0.84 6.76 -9.07
CA VAL A 111 -0.36 6.90 -9.89
C VAL A 111 -1.24 5.65 -9.79
N LEU A 112 -0.63 4.46 -9.72
CA LEU A 112 -1.37 3.22 -9.46
C LEU A 112 -2.01 3.26 -8.08
N GLN A 113 -1.31 3.76 -7.06
CA GLN A 113 -1.88 3.96 -5.72
C GLN A 113 -3.04 4.97 -5.74
N ALA A 114 -2.92 6.04 -6.52
CA ALA A 114 -4.03 6.98 -6.70
C ALA A 114 -5.23 6.29 -7.38
N ALA A 115 -5.00 5.44 -8.37
CA ALA A 115 -6.06 4.66 -9.01
C ALA A 115 -6.75 3.72 -8.01
N ASP A 116 -5.98 3.04 -7.15
CA ASP A 116 -6.52 2.14 -6.13
C ASP A 116 -7.48 2.86 -5.16
N ILE A 117 -7.16 4.09 -4.81
CA ILE A 117 -7.97 4.91 -3.90
C ILE A 117 -9.20 5.51 -4.62
N LEU A 118 -8.97 6.09 -5.79
CA LEU A 118 -9.99 6.85 -6.51
C LEU A 118 -11.03 5.95 -7.18
N LEU A 119 -10.68 4.74 -7.57
CA LEU A 119 -11.59 3.76 -8.16
C LEU A 119 -12.82 3.52 -7.29
N TYR A 120 -12.61 3.43 -5.98
CA TYR A 120 -13.66 3.21 -4.99
C TYR A 120 -14.19 4.50 -4.40
N LYS A 121 -13.71 5.66 -4.86
CA LYS A 121 -14.08 6.97 -4.28
C LYS A 121 -13.87 7.01 -2.76
N ALA A 122 -12.80 6.37 -2.29
CA ALA A 122 -12.50 6.27 -0.88
C ALA A 122 -12.35 7.66 -0.25
N LEU A 123 -13.10 7.90 0.83
CA LEU A 123 -13.05 9.17 1.56
C LEU A 123 -11.95 9.18 2.61
N VAL A 124 -11.66 8.02 3.20
CA VAL A 124 -10.69 7.88 4.29
C VAL A 124 -9.67 6.79 3.94
N VAL A 125 -8.39 7.10 4.05
CA VAL A 125 -7.30 6.16 3.80
C VAL A 125 -6.42 6.07 5.05
N PRO A 126 -6.39 4.92 5.74
CA PRO A 126 -5.52 4.72 6.89
C PRO A 126 -4.08 4.53 6.44
N ILE A 127 -3.20 5.41 6.88
CA ILE A 127 -1.79 5.42 6.47
C ILE A 127 -0.82 5.70 7.62
N GLY A 128 0.43 5.33 7.43
CA GLY A 128 1.55 5.86 8.18
C GLY A 128 1.95 7.26 7.70
N VAL A 129 2.68 8.00 8.53
CA VAL A 129 3.14 9.37 8.21
C VAL A 129 3.99 9.42 6.94
N ASP A 130 4.75 8.36 6.65
CA ASP A 130 5.57 8.21 5.45
C ASP A 130 4.75 8.17 4.14
N GLN A 131 3.46 7.86 4.21
CA GLN A 131 2.56 7.80 3.07
C GLN A 131 1.80 9.11 2.78
N LEU A 132 1.98 10.14 3.62
CA LEU A 132 1.34 11.46 3.39
C LEU A 132 1.63 12.05 2.00
N PRO A 133 2.87 12.00 1.46
CA PRO A 133 3.13 12.52 0.12
C PRO A 133 2.32 11.82 -0.98
N HIS A 134 2.01 10.53 -0.82
CA HIS A 134 1.21 9.80 -1.80
C HIS A 134 -0.27 10.18 -1.75
N ILE A 135 -0.82 10.44 -0.55
CA ILE A 135 -2.20 10.92 -0.43
C ILE A 135 -2.33 12.32 -1.02
N GLU A 136 -1.34 13.20 -0.79
CA GLU A 136 -1.36 14.53 -1.38
C GLU A 136 -1.29 14.48 -2.90
N LEU A 137 -0.42 13.63 -3.45
CA LEU A 137 -0.37 13.40 -4.89
C LEU A 137 -1.70 12.85 -5.44
N THR A 138 -2.35 11.95 -4.71
CA THR A 138 -3.69 11.43 -5.08
C THR A 138 -4.72 12.54 -5.17
N ARG A 139 -4.72 13.49 -4.22
CA ARG A 139 -5.60 14.68 -4.25
C ARG A 139 -5.30 15.57 -5.45
N GLU A 140 -4.02 15.83 -5.74
CA GLU A 140 -3.63 16.62 -6.90
C GLU A 140 -4.07 15.98 -8.22
N ILE A 141 -3.94 14.66 -8.33
CA ILE A 141 -4.42 13.90 -9.50
C ILE A 141 -5.95 13.98 -9.59
N ALA A 142 -6.66 13.81 -8.47
CA ALA A 142 -8.12 13.91 -8.44
C ALA A 142 -8.59 15.31 -8.86
N ARG A 143 -8.00 16.39 -8.31
CA ARG A 143 -8.29 17.77 -8.69
C ARG A 143 -8.05 18.02 -10.17
N ARG A 144 -6.93 17.53 -10.70
CA ARG A 144 -6.58 17.68 -12.12
C ARG A 144 -7.55 16.93 -13.02
N PHE A 145 -7.93 15.70 -12.66
CA PHE A 145 -8.93 14.93 -13.39
C PHE A 145 -10.29 15.65 -13.38
N ASN A 146 -10.73 16.09 -12.22
CA ASN A 146 -12.01 16.81 -12.06
C ASN A 146 -12.02 18.13 -12.84
N HIS A 147 -10.88 18.82 -12.96
CA HIS A 147 -10.77 20.03 -13.76
C HIS A 147 -11.06 19.78 -15.25
N PHE A 148 -10.59 18.65 -15.79
CA PHE A 148 -10.77 18.33 -17.22
C PHE A 148 -12.11 17.68 -17.54
N TYR A 149 -12.62 16.83 -16.62
CA TYR A 149 -13.70 15.90 -16.92
C TYR A 149 -14.93 16.09 -16.04
N GLY A 150 -14.94 17.08 -15.16
CA GLY A 150 -16.03 17.33 -14.21
C GLY A 150 -15.78 16.67 -12.86
N ASN A 151 -16.60 17.02 -11.87
CA ASN A 151 -16.44 16.59 -10.48
C ASN A 151 -16.82 15.11 -10.29
N ILE A 152 -15.86 14.20 -10.49
CA ILE A 152 -16.04 12.74 -10.47
C ILE A 152 -15.43 12.11 -9.20
N PHE A 153 -14.21 12.53 -8.83
CA PHE A 153 -13.47 11.97 -7.71
C PHE A 153 -13.51 12.87 -6.47
N PRO A 154 -13.81 12.32 -5.29
CA PRO A 154 -13.61 13.03 -4.03
C PRO A 154 -12.11 13.15 -3.74
N GLU A 155 -11.74 14.13 -2.91
CA GLU A 155 -10.40 14.19 -2.34
C GLU A 155 -10.33 13.31 -1.09
N PRO A 156 -9.48 12.29 -1.06
CA PRO A 156 -9.36 11.40 0.09
C PRO A 156 -8.68 12.12 1.27
N HIS A 157 -9.09 11.74 2.48
CA HIS A 157 -8.45 12.19 3.72
C HIS A 157 -7.63 11.08 4.32
N GLU A 158 -6.44 11.42 4.80
CA GLU A 158 -5.63 10.50 5.58
C GLU A 158 -6.22 10.26 6.96
N ARG A 159 -6.14 9.03 7.44
CA ARG A 159 -6.28 8.71 8.86
C ARG A 159 -4.96 8.14 9.36
N LEU A 160 -4.23 8.95 10.09
CA LEU A 160 -2.94 8.53 10.63
C LEU A 160 -3.16 7.42 11.65
N THR A 161 -2.53 6.29 11.40
CA THR A 161 -2.53 5.18 12.35
C THR A 161 -1.58 5.52 13.49
N GLN A 162 -2.10 5.51 14.72
CA GLN A 162 -1.27 5.60 15.92
C GLN A 162 -0.51 4.28 16.11
N THR A 163 0.49 4.05 15.28
CA THR A 163 1.34 2.88 15.45
C THR A 163 2.59 3.34 16.17
N PRO A 164 2.74 3.03 17.46
CA PRO A 164 4.00 3.30 18.15
C PRO A 164 5.11 2.55 17.40
N LYS A 165 6.31 3.13 17.36
CA LYS A 165 7.48 2.41 16.88
C LYS A 165 7.66 1.19 17.80
N LEU A 166 7.41 -0.01 17.27
CA LEU A 166 7.58 -1.23 18.03
C LEU A 166 9.08 -1.48 18.21
N PRO A 167 9.54 -1.78 19.44
CA PRO A 167 10.90 -2.24 19.65
C PRO A 167 11.05 -3.66 19.09
N GLY A 168 12.17 -3.92 18.42
CA GLY A 168 12.58 -5.26 18.06
C GLY A 168 13.15 -6.02 19.25
N LEU A 169 13.48 -7.29 19.07
CA LEU A 169 14.06 -8.15 20.10
C LEU A 169 15.39 -7.62 20.67
N ASP A 170 16.08 -6.77 19.92
CA ASP A 170 17.34 -6.14 20.29
C ASP A 170 17.19 -4.72 20.86
N GLY A 171 15.94 -4.28 21.15
CA GLY A 171 15.62 -2.95 21.65
C GLY A 171 15.65 -1.81 20.63
N ARG A 172 16.17 -2.06 19.43
CA ARG A 172 16.10 -1.11 18.30
C ARG A 172 14.70 -1.10 17.70
N LYS A 173 14.43 -0.19 16.76
CA LYS A 173 13.18 -0.22 15.99
C LYS A 173 13.06 -1.59 15.30
N MET A 174 11.92 -2.25 15.48
CA MET A 174 11.60 -3.49 14.77
C MET A 174 11.68 -3.28 13.26
N SER A 175 12.47 -4.08 12.58
CA SER A 175 12.67 -3.99 11.14
C SER A 175 13.06 -5.35 10.57
N LYS A 176 12.45 -5.69 9.44
CA LYS A 176 12.75 -6.91 8.68
C LYS A 176 14.26 -6.99 8.32
N SER A 177 14.85 -5.85 7.94
CA SER A 177 16.26 -5.75 7.57
C SER A 177 17.24 -5.94 8.73
N TYR A 178 16.76 -5.83 9.98
CA TYR A 178 17.59 -6.07 11.17
C TYR A 178 17.44 -7.48 11.72
N GLY A 179 16.53 -8.28 11.17
CA GLY A 179 16.27 -9.63 11.66
C GLY A 179 15.74 -9.69 13.11
N ASN A 180 15.18 -8.59 13.62
CA ASN A 180 14.73 -8.42 15.00
C ASN A 180 13.19 -8.41 15.13
N CYS A 181 12.51 -8.99 14.13
CA CYS A 181 11.05 -9.08 14.09
C CYS A 181 10.57 -10.43 14.59
N ILE A 182 9.37 -10.43 15.20
CA ILE A 182 8.54 -11.62 15.38
C ILE A 182 7.44 -11.54 14.34
N TYR A 183 7.29 -12.57 13.52
CA TYR A 183 6.27 -12.68 12.50
C TYR A 183 5.02 -13.40 13.02
N LEU A 184 3.86 -13.09 12.47
CA LEU A 184 2.60 -13.81 12.81
C LEU A 184 2.68 -15.29 12.44
N SER A 185 3.45 -15.63 11.41
CA SER A 185 3.69 -17.00 10.94
C SER A 185 4.78 -17.76 11.69
N ASP A 186 5.47 -17.12 12.67
CA ASP A 186 6.52 -17.79 13.43
C ASP A 186 5.96 -18.90 14.31
N SER A 187 6.66 -20.04 14.36
CA SER A 187 6.30 -21.12 15.26
C SER A 187 6.59 -20.76 16.72
N MET A 188 5.89 -21.40 17.66
CA MET A 188 6.14 -21.20 19.10
C MET A 188 7.62 -21.46 19.48
N GLU A 189 8.26 -22.41 18.79
CA GLU A 189 9.68 -22.71 19.00
C GLU A 189 10.61 -21.59 18.52
N THR A 190 10.21 -20.91 17.45
CA THR A 190 10.95 -19.75 16.92
C THR A 190 10.82 -18.55 17.83
N ILE A 191 9.60 -18.33 18.37
CA ILE A 191 9.32 -17.22 19.29
C ILE A 191 10.01 -17.40 20.66
N ALA A 192 10.20 -18.64 21.10
CA ALA A 192 10.81 -18.98 22.40
C ALA A 192 12.35 -18.92 22.40
N LYS A 193 12.99 -18.76 21.27
CA LYS A 193 14.46 -18.60 21.11
C LYS A 193 14.86 -17.13 21.24
#